data_1966697f246e62690da0704fa876f194
#
_entry.id   1966697f246e62690da0704fa876f194
#
_cell.length_a   1.000
_cell.length_b   1.000
_cell.length_c   1.000
_cell.angle_alpha   90.00
_cell.angle_beta   90.00
_cell.angle_gamma   90.00
#
_symmetry.space_group_name_H-M   'P 1'
#
loop_
_entity.id
_entity.type
_entity.pdbx_description
1 polymer ?
#
loop_
_entity_poly.entity_id
_entity_poly.type
_entity_poly.pdbx_seq_one_letter_code
_entity_poly.pdbx_strand_id
1 'polypeptide(L)' 'MTRKSIARNSGNSGRVNISGSELEELEAKIGDDVDVDVADTKDVAHAIIDSKDTDRFLIVTPR' A
#
# COMPACT_ATOMS: atom_id res chain seq x y z
N MET A 1 7.74 -9.30 -2.70
CA MET A 1 6.46 -8.57 -2.73
C MET A 1 5.31 -9.54 -2.49
N THR A 2 4.35 -9.16 -1.71
CA THR A 2 3.23 -10.02 -1.30
C THR A 2 1.97 -9.67 -2.09
N ARG A 3 1.30 -10.69 -2.60
CA ARG A 3 0.01 -10.50 -3.26
C ARG A 3 -1.10 -10.57 -2.23
N LYS A 4 -2.04 -9.64 -2.31
CA LYS A 4 -3.19 -9.57 -1.41
C LYS A 4 -4.46 -9.31 -2.20
N SER A 5 -5.59 -9.70 -1.62
CA SER A 5 -6.90 -9.42 -2.21
C SER A 5 -7.54 -8.24 -1.49
N ILE A 6 -8.30 -7.46 -2.25
CA ILE A 6 -9.11 -6.40 -1.67
C ILE A 6 -10.40 -7.02 -1.18
N ALA A 7 -10.68 -6.92 0.11
CA ALA A 7 -11.91 -7.41 0.71
C ALA A 7 -12.91 -6.28 0.84
N ARG A 8 -14.19 -6.62 0.87
CA ARG A 8 -15.23 -5.60 1.09
C ARG A 8 -15.20 -5.15 2.53
N ASN A 9 -15.21 -3.85 2.74
CA ASN A 9 -15.31 -3.29 4.07
C ASN A 9 -16.77 -2.92 4.38
N SER A 10 -17.25 -1.82 3.80
CA SER A 10 -18.65 -1.44 3.90
C SER A 10 -18.99 -0.61 2.68
N GLY A 11 -20.22 -0.76 2.16
CA GLY A 11 -20.65 -0.04 0.97
C GLY A 11 -19.70 -0.25 -0.19
N ASN A 12 -19.12 0.82 -0.70
CA ASN A 12 -18.20 0.80 -1.83
C ASN A 12 -16.73 0.80 -1.41
N SER A 13 -16.42 0.66 -0.13
CA SER A 13 -15.04 0.70 0.31
C SER A 13 -14.45 -0.71 0.41
N GLY A 14 -13.14 -0.80 0.13
CA GLY A 14 -12.41 -2.04 0.26
C GLY A 14 -11.34 -1.94 1.32
N ARG A 15 -10.79 -3.07 1.72
CA ARG A 15 -9.69 -3.12 2.69
C ARG A 15 -8.63 -4.10 2.23
N VAL A 16 -7.40 -3.83 2.64
CA VAL A 16 -6.26 -4.71 2.40
C VAL A 16 -5.57 -4.93 3.74
N ASN A 17 -5.32 -6.20 4.06
CA ASN A 17 -4.67 -6.54 5.32
C ASN A 17 -3.17 -6.28 5.24
N ILE A 18 -2.63 -5.57 6.23
CA ILE A 18 -1.18 -5.35 6.36
C ILE A 18 -0.68 -6.29 7.44
N SER A 19 0.23 -7.18 7.07
CA SER A 19 0.75 -8.20 7.99
C SER A 19 1.70 -7.59 9.03
N GLY A 20 1.98 -8.36 10.08
CA GLY A 20 2.91 -7.90 11.11
C GLY A 20 4.29 -7.60 10.59
N SER A 21 4.80 -8.40 9.66
CA SER A 21 6.12 -8.14 9.07
C SER A 21 6.13 -6.90 8.19
N GLU A 22 5.02 -6.65 7.49
CA GLU A 22 4.90 -5.43 6.69
C GLU A 22 4.82 -4.19 7.57
N LEU A 23 4.13 -4.28 8.70
CA LEU A 23 4.09 -3.20 9.67
C LEU A 23 5.48 -2.90 10.24
N GLU A 24 6.27 -3.94 10.52
CA GLU A 24 7.63 -3.76 11.00
C GLU A 24 8.51 -3.05 9.98
N GLU A 25 8.42 -3.45 8.72
CA GLU A 25 9.18 -2.80 7.65
C GLU A 25 8.77 -1.35 7.45
N LEU A 26 7.49 -1.06 7.64
CA LEU A 26 6.94 0.29 7.53
C LEU A 26 7.27 1.14 8.76
N GLU A 27 7.71 0.49 9.84
CA GLU A 27 7.95 1.11 11.14
C GLU A 27 6.67 1.71 11.73
N ALA A 28 5.57 0.98 11.56
CA ALA A 28 4.25 1.39 12.05
C ALA A 28 3.67 0.34 12.98
N LYS A 29 2.74 0.75 13.82
CA LYS A 29 2.07 -0.12 14.79
C LYS A 29 0.57 -0.01 14.62
N ILE A 30 -0.14 -1.02 15.11
CA ILE A 30 -1.60 -0.98 15.17
C ILE A 30 -2.02 0.25 15.98
N GLY A 31 -2.91 1.02 15.42
CA GLY A 31 -3.39 2.27 16.03
C GLY A 31 -2.71 3.52 15.50
N ASP A 32 -1.59 3.36 14.79
CA ASP A 32 -0.90 4.50 14.17
C ASP A 32 -1.69 5.03 12.99
N ASP A 33 -1.54 6.31 12.73
CA ASP A 33 -2.10 6.93 11.52
C ASP A 33 -1.07 6.85 10.40
N VAL A 34 -1.58 6.72 9.18
CA VAL A 34 -0.75 6.73 7.98
C VAL A 34 -1.39 7.62 6.93
N ASP A 35 -0.58 8.11 6.01
CA ASP A 35 -1.07 8.80 4.82
C ASP A 35 -1.16 7.80 3.69
N VAL A 36 -2.24 7.86 2.91
CA VAL A 36 -2.47 6.95 1.79
C VAL A 36 -2.72 7.77 0.54
N ASP A 37 -1.94 7.51 -0.49
CA ASP A 37 -2.06 8.22 -1.77
C ASP A 37 -2.05 7.25 -2.92
N VAL A 38 -2.76 7.61 -3.99
CA VAL A 38 -2.66 6.93 -5.28
C VAL A 38 -1.74 7.76 -6.16
N ALA A 39 -0.69 7.14 -6.67
CA ALA A 39 0.32 7.84 -7.45
C ALA A 39 0.57 7.18 -8.79
N ASP A 40 1.08 7.97 -9.75
CA ASP A 40 1.49 7.50 -11.07
C ASP A 40 2.92 6.97 -11.01
N THR A 41 3.36 6.33 -12.11
CA THR A 41 4.72 5.84 -12.24
C THR A 41 5.78 6.92 -12.05
N LYS A 42 5.47 8.15 -12.39
CA LYS A 42 6.44 9.25 -12.31
C LYS A 42 6.82 9.59 -10.87
N ASP A 43 5.95 9.24 -9.94
CA ASP A 43 6.12 9.61 -8.54
C ASP A 43 6.69 8.50 -7.68
N VAL A 44 6.99 7.34 -8.29
CA VAL A 44 7.36 6.14 -7.54
C VAL A 44 8.74 5.64 -7.99
N ALA A 45 9.44 4.96 -7.10
CA ALA A 45 10.79 4.45 -7.35
C ALA A 45 10.81 3.43 -8.49
N HIS A 46 11.78 3.57 -9.37
CA HIS A 46 11.88 2.77 -10.58
C HIS A 46 12.06 1.27 -10.34
N ALA A 47 12.76 0.89 -9.29
CA ALA A 47 13.03 -0.51 -9.01
C ALA A 47 11.76 -1.33 -8.82
N ILE A 48 10.71 -0.70 -8.33
CA ILE A 48 9.42 -1.36 -8.13
C ILE A 48 8.60 -1.32 -9.42
N ILE A 49 8.63 -0.19 -10.12
CA ILE A 49 7.85 0.04 -11.33
C ILE A 49 8.23 -0.92 -12.45
N ASP A 50 9.53 -1.15 -12.63
CA ASP A 50 10.04 -1.96 -13.73
C ASP A 50 9.56 -3.41 -13.72
N SER A 51 9.08 -3.89 -12.58
CA SER A 51 8.58 -5.24 -12.46
C SER A 51 7.07 -5.34 -12.62
N LYS A 52 6.40 -4.23 -12.93
CA LYS A 52 4.95 -4.17 -13.00
C LYS A 52 4.45 -3.64 -14.33
N ASP A 53 3.29 -4.12 -14.75
CA ASP A 53 2.58 -3.64 -15.94
C ASP A 53 1.52 -2.60 -15.60
N THR A 54 1.73 -1.83 -14.55
CA THR A 54 0.78 -0.82 -14.13
C THR A 54 1.45 0.53 -13.99
N ASP A 55 0.68 1.58 -14.21
CA ASP A 55 1.13 2.95 -14.02
C ASP A 55 0.52 3.60 -12.77
N ARG A 56 -0.14 2.81 -11.93
CA ARG A 56 -0.79 3.33 -10.73
C ARG A 56 -0.39 2.51 -9.50
N PHE A 57 -0.20 3.22 -8.41
CA PHE A 57 0.28 2.62 -7.17
C PHE A 57 -0.45 3.22 -5.98
N LEU A 58 -0.67 2.39 -4.97
CA LEU A 58 -1.14 2.86 -3.68
C LEU A 58 0.09 3.00 -2.78
N ILE A 59 0.30 4.20 -2.26
CA ILE A 59 1.44 4.50 -1.41
C ILE A 59 0.95 4.76 0.01
N VAL A 60 1.51 4.04 0.96
CA VAL A 60 1.19 4.19 2.38
C VAL A 60 2.44 4.71 3.08
N THR A 61 2.31 5.84 3.75
CA THR A 61 3.44 6.50 4.41
C THR A 61 3.15 6.66 5.90
N PRO A 62 4.07 6.25 6.79
CA PRO A 62 3.86 6.49 8.24
C PRO A 62 3.91 7.98 8.54
N ARG A 63 3.15 8.38 9.51
CA ARG A 63 3.10 9.76 9.96
C ARG A 63 3.99 10.03 11.15
#